data_356a9a1163fad598de9a2137e463e4a7
#
_entry.id   356a9a1163fad598de9a2137e463e4a7
#
_cell.length_a   1.000
_cell.length_b   1.000
_cell.length_c   1.000
_cell.angle_alpha   90.00
_cell.angle_beta   90.00
_cell.angle_gamma   90.00
#
_symmetry.space_group_name_H-M   'P 1'
#
loop_
_entity.id
_entity.type
_entity.pdbx_description
1 polymer ?
#
loop_
_entity_poly.entity_id
_entity_poly.type
_entity_poly.pdbx_seq_one_letter_code
_entity_poly.pdbx_strand_id
1 'polypeptide(L)'
;MSTKTADLTLDLSVAPSASSRRWEAATLTWDRLVDRAHNPEAVKDCGGYVAGRLKGTERRKGQVEYRSAVTLDADAASETLPAVVASLGLRALVHSTYSHTRAHPRYRVIFPIMGPGLSEEEYPRVARGLIEALGEAQFDPGSTQPERLMFWPATANPDEYEVVECQGETATAQGLLRDFGGLQAAPDHKTGPKRDPKELPGVAGAFNRVYDMARAVAEFHLPYDPVEGEPNRWHYTPAESEGGVIVYPDGYVFSNHASDPAYGRVLSMFDLVALHVYGGEDRTAGVPQSTAPADRPSIQRAMREFAARPEIVTELVAADFADDETGEEIGRAHV
;
A
#
# COMPACT_ATOMS: atom_id res chain seq x y z
N MET A 1 13.02 6.16 37.80
CA MET A 1 12.49 4.79 37.60
C MET A 1 12.58 4.53 36.11
N SER A 2 13.57 3.74 35.68
CA SER A 2 13.76 3.39 34.27
C SER A 2 12.67 2.38 33.89
N THR A 3 11.72 2.79 33.11
CA THR A 3 10.76 1.87 32.46
C THR A 3 11.57 0.93 31.57
N LYS A 4 11.69 -0.33 31.96
CA LYS A 4 12.20 -1.41 31.12
C LYS A 4 11.38 -1.38 29.83
N THR A 5 11.93 -0.86 28.75
CA THR A 5 11.37 -0.96 27.42
C THR A 5 11.21 -2.45 27.13
N ALA A 6 10.01 -2.91 26.79
CA ALA A 6 9.80 -4.32 26.40
C ALA A 6 10.82 -4.65 25.30
N ASP A 7 11.52 -5.78 25.44
CA ASP A 7 12.53 -6.21 24.48
C ASP A 7 11.90 -6.28 23.09
N LEU A 8 12.36 -5.43 22.17
CA LEU A 8 11.91 -5.42 20.78
C LEU A 8 12.24 -6.77 20.15
N THR A 9 11.23 -7.47 19.67
CA THR A 9 11.37 -8.82 19.16
C THR A 9 10.92 -8.85 17.69
N LEU A 10 11.71 -9.50 16.86
CA LEU A 10 11.44 -9.71 15.44
C LEU A 10 10.99 -11.15 15.18
N ASP A 11 9.93 -11.32 14.46
CA ASP A 11 9.57 -12.59 13.87
C ASP A 11 10.36 -12.81 12.58
N LEU A 12 10.90 -14.00 12.43
CA LEU A 12 11.74 -14.37 11.30
C LEU A 12 11.27 -15.69 10.71
N SER A 13 11.56 -15.89 9.43
CA SER A 13 11.62 -17.22 8.81
C SER A 13 13.05 -17.46 8.41
N VAL A 14 13.66 -18.55 8.92
CA VAL A 14 15.10 -18.82 8.83
C VAL A 14 15.39 -20.10 8.06
N ALA A 15 16.56 -20.17 7.45
CA ALA A 15 17.08 -21.37 6.81
C ALA A 15 18.61 -21.44 6.93
N PRO A 16 19.22 -22.64 6.93
CA PRO A 16 20.65 -22.82 7.07
C PRO A 16 21.45 -22.48 5.82
N SER A 17 20.80 -22.30 4.66
CA SER A 17 21.42 -21.92 3.38
C SER A 17 20.42 -21.22 2.48
N ALA A 18 20.91 -20.39 1.56
CA ALA A 18 20.12 -19.73 0.52
C ALA A 18 19.37 -20.73 -0.39
N SER A 19 19.93 -21.93 -0.60
CA SER A 19 19.35 -22.99 -1.42
C SER A 19 18.33 -23.86 -0.69
N SER A 20 18.08 -23.60 0.60
CA SER A 20 17.13 -24.38 1.41
C SER A 20 15.70 -24.28 0.86
N ARG A 21 15.06 -25.44 0.70
CA ARG A 21 13.66 -25.52 0.27
C ARG A 21 12.69 -25.34 1.43
N ARG A 22 13.14 -25.59 2.66
CA ARG A 22 12.34 -25.51 3.86
C ARG A 22 12.84 -24.43 4.79
N TRP A 23 11.94 -23.57 5.23
CA TRP A 23 12.15 -22.44 6.11
C TRP A 23 11.39 -22.64 7.41
N GLU A 24 11.98 -22.27 8.53
CA GLU A 24 11.43 -22.47 9.85
C GLU A 24 11.12 -21.10 10.49
N ALA A 25 9.99 -21.04 11.21
CA ALA A 25 9.63 -19.87 11.98
C ALA A 25 10.56 -19.75 13.19
N ALA A 26 11.10 -18.56 13.40
CA ALA A 26 11.95 -18.22 14.53
C ALA A 26 11.60 -16.84 15.07
N THR A 27 12.07 -16.53 16.27
CA THR A 27 11.92 -15.22 16.91
C THR A 27 13.28 -14.79 17.44
N LEU A 28 13.66 -13.55 17.20
CA LEU A 28 14.94 -13.00 17.63
C LEU A 28 14.71 -11.63 18.27
N THR A 29 15.35 -11.35 19.40
CA THR A 29 15.35 -9.99 19.96
C THR A 29 16.21 -9.08 19.10
N TRP A 30 15.89 -7.78 19.09
CA TRP A 30 16.69 -6.78 18.38
C TRP A 30 18.15 -6.81 18.82
N ASP A 31 18.39 -6.87 20.13
CA ASP A 31 19.76 -6.89 20.67
C ASP A 31 20.56 -8.11 20.18
N ARG A 32 19.93 -9.26 20.03
CA ARG A 32 20.56 -10.45 19.45
C ARG A 32 20.91 -10.29 17.98
N LEU A 33 20.08 -9.54 17.20
CA LEU A 33 20.40 -9.24 15.82
C LEU A 33 21.59 -8.27 15.74
N VAL A 34 21.62 -7.27 16.61
CA VAL A 34 22.74 -6.33 16.76
C VAL A 34 24.04 -7.06 17.17
N ASP A 35 23.96 -7.94 18.17
CA ASP A 35 25.10 -8.79 18.58
C ASP A 35 25.65 -9.62 17.40
N ARG A 36 24.77 -10.20 16.58
CA ARG A 36 25.21 -10.93 15.38
C ARG A 36 25.86 -10.02 14.34
N ALA A 37 25.41 -8.78 14.20
CA ALA A 37 26.04 -7.84 13.30
C ALA A 37 27.46 -7.46 13.78
N HIS A 38 27.67 -7.32 15.07
CA HIS A 38 28.99 -7.08 15.62
C HIS A 38 29.93 -8.30 15.59
N ASN A 39 29.38 -9.49 15.39
CA ASN A 39 30.12 -10.74 15.31
C ASN A 39 29.84 -11.46 13.98
N PRO A 40 30.31 -10.90 12.83
CA PRO A 40 29.97 -11.44 11.51
C PRO A 40 30.67 -12.78 11.26
N GLU A 41 30.01 -13.65 10.49
CA GLU A 41 30.58 -14.92 10.03
C GLU A 41 31.63 -14.69 8.92
N ALA A 42 32.60 -15.60 8.82
CA ALA A 42 33.61 -15.55 7.77
C ALA A 42 33.13 -16.12 6.42
N VAL A 43 31.97 -16.78 6.38
CA VAL A 43 31.42 -17.47 5.20
C VAL A 43 30.13 -16.79 4.77
N LYS A 44 30.00 -16.48 3.48
CA LYS A 44 28.85 -15.76 2.94
C LYS A 44 27.54 -16.51 3.14
N ASP A 45 27.46 -17.80 2.79
CA ASP A 45 26.25 -18.62 2.98
C ASP A 45 26.30 -19.34 4.34
N CYS A 46 26.22 -18.54 5.39
CA CYS A 46 26.08 -18.99 6.78
C CYS A 46 24.60 -19.14 7.21
N GLY A 47 23.71 -19.30 6.24
CA GLY A 47 22.27 -19.23 6.42
C GLY A 47 21.71 -17.83 6.27
N GLY A 48 20.40 -17.72 6.41
CA GLY A 48 19.73 -16.45 6.24
C GLY A 48 18.31 -16.43 6.76
N TYR A 49 17.67 -15.28 6.59
CA TYR A 49 16.34 -15.03 7.09
C TYR A 49 15.50 -14.19 6.12
N VAL A 50 14.20 -14.32 6.25
CA VAL A 50 13.20 -13.31 5.86
C VAL A 50 12.74 -12.67 7.16
N ALA A 51 12.83 -11.35 7.29
CA ALA A 51 12.36 -10.64 8.48
C ALA A 51 10.83 -10.58 8.48
N GLY A 52 10.19 -11.66 8.92
CA GLY A 52 8.75 -11.87 8.92
C GLY A 52 8.37 -13.34 8.91
N ARG A 53 7.08 -13.60 8.77
CA ARG A 53 6.50 -14.95 8.69
C ARG A 53 6.16 -15.32 7.26
N LEU A 54 6.42 -16.57 6.91
CA LEU A 54 5.88 -17.21 5.73
C LEU A 54 4.56 -17.91 6.05
N LYS A 55 3.63 -17.96 5.10
CA LYS A 55 2.35 -18.69 5.21
C LYS A 55 2.53 -20.21 5.33
N GLY A 56 3.72 -20.70 5.04
CA GLY A 56 4.12 -22.09 5.12
C GLY A 56 5.64 -22.21 5.28
N THR A 57 6.22 -23.25 4.73
CA THR A 57 7.66 -23.52 4.83
C THR A 57 8.46 -23.15 3.58
N GLU A 58 7.82 -22.67 2.53
CA GLU A 58 8.48 -22.33 1.27
C GLU A 58 8.62 -20.80 1.13
N ARG A 59 9.83 -20.35 0.84
CA ARG A 59 10.14 -18.96 0.53
C ARG A 59 9.91 -18.70 -0.97
N ARG A 60 8.79 -18.11 -1.32
CA ARG A 60 8.44 -17.69 -2.69
C ARG A 60 7.42 -16.55 -2.67
N LYS A 61 7.30 -15.86 -3.79
CA LYS A 61 6.28 -14.81 -4.00
C LYS A 61 4.87 -15.35 -3.68
N GLY A 62 4.06 -14.56 -3.00
CA GLY A 62 2.71 -14.91 -2.57
C GLY A 62 2.66 -15.71 -1.27
N GLN A 63 3.82 -16.03 -0.66
CA GLN A 63 3.91 -16.85 0.54
C GLN A 63 4.41 -16.10 1.78
N VAL A 64 4.46 -14.78 1.76
CA VAL A 64 4.76 -13.97 2.94
C VAL A 64 3.45 -13.63 3.65
N GLU A 65 3.37 -13.89 4.94
CA GLU A 65 2.24 -13.53 5.77
C GLU A 65 2.36 -12.06 6.20
N TYR A 66 3.51 -11.71 6.76
CA TYR A 66 3.88 -10.32 7.09
C TYR A 66 5.39 -10.17 7.25
N ARG A 67 5.85 -8.91 7.25
CA ARG A 67 7.23 -8.52 7.51
C ARG A 67 7.34 -7.81 8.85
N SER A 68 8.25 -8.26 9.71
CA SER A 68 8.56 -7.69 11.03
C SER A 68 9.66 -6.62 10.99
N ALA A 69 10.32 -6.47 9.86
CA ALA A 69 11.28 -5.40 9.59
C ALA A 69 11.35 -5.10 8.09
N VAL A 70 11.68 -3.86 7.73
CA VAL A 70 12.11 -3.53 6.38
C VAL A 70 13.62 -3.79 6.29
N THR A 71 14.02 -4.53 5.25
CA THR A 71 15.42 -4.88 5.01
C THR A 71 15.82 -4.49 3.60
N LEU A 72 16.86 -3.66 3.47
CA LEU A 72 17.31 -3.11 2.20
C LEU A 72 18.79 -3.46 1.97
N ASP A 73 19.12 -3.93 0.77
CA ASP A 73 20.50 -4.17 0.35
C ASP A 73 21.00 -2.99 -0.49
N ALA A 74 22.03 -2.29 -0.02
CA ALA A 74 22.68 -1.21 -0.72
C ALA A 74 23.99 -1.73 -1.35
N ASP A 75 23.91 -2.18 -2.58
CA ASP A 75 25.01 -2.80 -3.32
C ASP A 75 25.97 -1.79 -4.00
N ALA A 76 25.55 -0.54 -4.13
CA ALA A 76 26.31 0.58 -4.68
C ALA A 76 26.26 1.79 -3.73
N ALA A 77 26.46 1.55 -2.44
CA ALA A 77 26.32 2.55 -1.39
C ALA A 77 27.44 3.60 -1.43
N SER A 78 27.13 4.80 -0.91
CA SER A 78 28.13 5.76 -0.48
C SER A 78 28.57 5.49 0.96
N GLU A 79 29.77 5.91 1.34
CA GLU A 79 30.26 5.86 2.73
C GLU A 79 29.35 6.66 3.69
N THR A 80 28.61 7.63 3.18
CA THR A 80 27.71 8.47 3.97
C THR A 80 26.32 7.84 4.22
N LEU A 81 26.01 6.71 3.61
CA LEU A 81 24.68 6.06 3.75
C LEU A 81 24.28 5.83 5.21
N PRO A 82 25.16 5.36 6.14
CA PRO A 82 24.78 5.20 7.55
C PRO A 82 24.33 6.51 8.22
N ALA A 83 24.98 7.63 7.88
CA ALA A 83 24.61 8.94 8.38
C ALA A 83 23.25 9.42 7.81
N VAL A 84 22.99 9.14 6.54
CA VAL A 84 21.69 9.43 5.90
C VAL A 84 20.58 8.59 6.55
N VAL A 85 20.81 7.31 6.80
CA VAL A 85 19.86 6.45 7.53
C VAL A 85 19.57 7.01 8.92
N ALA A 86 20.60 7.42 9.66
CA ALA A 86 20.44 8.00 11.00
C ALA A 86 19.62 9.32 10.98
N SER A 87 19.72 10.10 9.90
CA SER A 87 18.97 11.37 9.76
C SER A 87 17.46 11.19 9.65
N LEU A 88 16.97 9.98 9.32
CA LEU A 88 15.53 9.69 9.33
C LEU A 88 14.93 9.68 10.76
N GLY A 89 15.74 9.67 11.80
CA GLY A 89 15.27 9.62 13.18
C GLY A 89 14.61 8.29 13.58
N LEU A 90 14.70 7.28 12.74
CA LEU A 90 14.19 5.94 13.00
C LEU A 90 15.27 5.03 13.60
N ARG A 91 14.85 4.10 14.46
CA ARG A 91 15.72 3.01 14.88
C ARG A 91 16.06 2.14 13.67
N ALA A 92 17.37 1.93 13.43
CA ALA A 92 17.84 1.08 12.36
C ALA A 92 19.18 0.43 12.73
N LEU A 93 19.49 -0.67 12.07
CA LEU A 93 20.79 -1.30 12.06
C LEU A 93 21.35 -1.23 10.65
N VAL A 94 22.54 -0.65 10.49
CA VAL A 94 23.29 -0.66 9.25
C VAL A 94 24.55 -1.50 9.46
N HIS A 95 24.78 -2.49 8.62
CA HIS A 95 26.03 -3.26 8.68
C HIS A 95 26.56 -3.55 7.28
N SER A 96 27.87 -3.68 7.17
CA SER A 96 28.53 -4.08 5.94
C SER A 96 28.03 -5.47 5.47
N THR A 97 27.98 -5.71 4.16
CA THR A 97 27.73 -7.04 3.60
C THR A 97 29.04 -7.76 3.26
N TYR A 98 28.97 -9.04 2.92
CA TYR A 98 30.13 -9.92 2.74
C TYR A 98 31.24 -9.35 1.83
N SER A 99 30.86 -8.71 0.74
CA SER A 99 31.80 -8.17 -0.26
C SER A 99 32.07 -6.68 -0.10
N HIS A 100 31.79 -6.12 1.07
CA HIS A 100 32.07 -4.72 1.36
C HIS A 100 33.56 -4.43 1.37
N THR A 101 33.94 -3.30 0.79
CA THR A 101 35.25 -2.65 0.95
C THR A 101 35.02 -1.14 1.06
N ARG A 102 35.98 -0.40 1.63
CA ARG A 102 35.93 1.08 1.64
C ARG A 102 35.87 1.70 0.25
N ALA A 103 36.54 1.05 -0.74
CA ALA A 103 36.49 1.51 -2.11
C ALA A 103 35.14 1.21 -2.81
N HIS A 104 34.42 0.21 -2.36
CA HIS A 104 33.12 -0.20 -2.86
C HIS A 104 32.18 -0.52 -1.69
N PRO A 105 31.62 0.50 -1.04
CA PRO A 105 30.79 0.31 0.12
C PRO A 105 29.50 -0.46 -0.20
N ARG A 106 29.18 -1.44 0.63
CA ARG A 106 27.99 -2.29 0.52
C ARG A 106 27.39 -2.49 1.90
N TYR A 107 26.17 -2.07 2.08
CA TYR A 107 25.51 -2.14 3.37
C TYR A 107 24.18 -2.86 3.28
N ARG A 108 23.76 -3.38 4.42
CA ARG A 108 22.38 -3.78 4.69
C ARG A 108 21.81 -2.84 5.73
N VAL A 109 20.61 -2.33 5.42
CA VAL A 109 19.85 -1.46 6.33
C VAL A 109 18.63 -2.23 6.80
N ILE A 110 18.39 -2.23 8.12
CA ILE A 110 17.29 -2.97 8.76
C ILE A 110 16.52 -2.01 9.65
N PHE A 111 15.25 -1.78 9.35
CA PHE A 111 14.32 -1.00 10.18
C PHE A 111 13.36 -1.96 10.88
N PRO A 112 13.45 -2.13 12.20
CA PRO A 112 12.53 -2.99 12.95
C PRO A 112 11.13 -2.36 13.00
N ILE A 113 10.10 -3.20 13.00
CA ILE A 113 8.70 -2.77 13.10
C ILE A 113 8.15 -3.23 14.43
N MET A 114 7.63 -2.29 15.22
CA MET A 114 6.95 -2.56 16.48
C MET A 114 5.48 -2.88 16.24
N GLY A 115 5.00 -3.95 16.88
CA GLY A 115 3.60 -4.39 16.76
C GLY A 115 3.34 -5.21 15.49
N PRO A 116 2.14 -5.11 14.89
CA PRO A 116 1.81 -5.79 13.66
C PRO A 116 2.76 -5.39 12.53
N GLY A 117 3.28 -6.38 11.79
CA GLY A 117 4.17 -6.15 10.66
C GLY A 117 3.44 -5.60 9.42
N LEU A 118 4.22 -5.37 8.36
CA LEU A 118 3.69 -5.01 7.04
C LEU A 118 3.22 -6.27 6.31
N SER A 119 2.06 -6.23 5.70
CA SER A 119 1.57 -7.31 4.82
C SER A 119 2.46 -7.46 3.58
N GLU A 120 2.27 -8.57 2.85
CA GLU A 120 2.97 -8.84 1.60
C GLU A 120 2.75 -7.74 0.53
N GLU A 121 1.59 -7.08 0.55
CA GLU A 121 1.21 -6.00 -0.38
C GLU A 121 1.76 -4.63 0.07
N GLU A 122 1.84 -4.38 1.37
CA GLU A 122 2.32 -3.12 1.94
C GLU A 122 3.84 -2.98 1.88
N TYR A 123 4.56 -4.08 2.10
CA TYR A 123 6.02 -4.07 2.17
C TYR A 123 6.72 -3.44 0.95
N PRO A 124 6.37 -3.79 -0.31
CA PRO A 124 7.02 -3.21 -1.49
C PRO A 124 6.86 -1.70 -1.60
N ARG A 125 5.78 -1.15 -1.08
CA ARG A 125 5.50 0.29 -1.10
C ARG A 125 6.41 1.02 -0.13
N VAL A 126 6.44 0.56 1.11
CA VAL A 126 7.31 1.12 2.16
C VAL A 126 8.78 0.98 1.79
N ALA A 127 9.20 -0.19 1.29
CA ALA A 127 10.58 -0.41 0.87
C ALA A 127 10.99 0.56 -0.26
N ARG A 128 10.14 0.82 -1.25
CA ARG A 128 10.40 1.81 -2.30
C ARG A 128 10.52 3.22 -1.74
N GLY A 129 9.57 3.68 -0.92
CA GLY A 129 9.64 5.02 -0.35
C GLY A 129 10.88 5.24 0.53
N LEU A 130 11.32 4.24 1.29
CA LEU A 130 12.58 4.30 2.01
C LEU A 130 13.79 4.35 1.06
N ILE A 131 13.79 3.54 0.00
CA ILE A 131 14.85 3.55 -1.04
C ILE A 131 14.93 4.94 -1.71
N GLU A 132 13.80 5.54 -2.08
CA GLU A 132 13.73 6.90 -2.63
C GLU A 132 14.29 7.93 -1.66
N ALA A 133 13.87 7.89 -0.39
CA ALA A 133 14.34 8.81 0.65
C ALA A 133 15.84 8.68 0.95
N LEU A 134 16.41 7.48 0.79
CA LEU A 134 17.83 7.18 1.06
C LEU A 134 18.73 7.30 -0.18
N GLY A 135 18.14 7.50 -1.39
CA GLY A 135 18.86 7.61 -2.65
C GLY A 135 18.86 6.32 -3.46
N GLU A 136 17.89 6.22 -4.38
CA GLU A 136 17.51 5.02 -5.13
C GLU A 136 18.70 4.29 -5.80
N ALA A 137 19.63 5.04 -6.39
CA ALA A 137 20.77 4.47 -7.13
C ALA A 137 21.69 3.58 -6.29
N GLN A 138 21.59 3.64 -4.95
CA GLN A 138 22.44 2.89 -4.03
C GLN A 138 21.93 1.46 -3.77
N PHE A 139 20.63 1.20 -4.02
CA PHE A 139 19.95 0.00 -3.55
C PHE A 139 19.67 -1.03 -4.65
N ASP A 140 19.73 -2.31 -4.26
CA ASP A 140 19.21 -3.41 -5.10
C ASP A 140 17.68 -3.32 -5.18
N PRO A 141 17.10 -3.18 -6.39
CA PRO A 141 15.64 -3.20 -6.60
C PRO A 141 14.94 -4.43 -6.01
N GLY A 142 15.66 -5.56 -5.91
CA GLY A 142 15.17 -6.78 -5.26
C GLY A 142 14.83 -6.60 -3.77
N SER A 143 15.30 -5.55 -3.11
CA SER A 143 14.95 -5.22 -1.73
C SER A 143 13.46 -4.93 -1.54
N THR A 144 12.73 -4.61 -2.61
CA THR A 144 11.28 -4.42 -2.56
C THR A 144 10.48 -5.73 -2.55
N GLN A 145 11.12 -6.89 -2.72
CA GLN A 145 10.44 -8.18 -2.72
C GLN A 145 10.17 -8.65 -1.29
N PRO A 146 8.92 -8.95 -0.90
CA PRO A 146 8.60 -9.39 0.46
C PRO A 146 9.32 -10.68 0.87
N GLU A 147 9.53 -11.58 -0.07
CA GLU A 147 10.21 -12.85 0.14
C GLU A 147 11.74 -12.78 0.05
N ARG A 148 12.33 -11.57 -0.07
CA ARG A 148 13.78 -11.40 -0.22
C ARG A 148 14.53 -12.01 0.95
N LEU A 149 15.47 -12.92 0.62
CA LEU A 149 16.43 -13.49 1.56
C LEU A 149 17.45 -12.45 1.98
N MET A 150 17.69 -12.37 3.27
CA MET A 150 18.84 -11.70 3.85
C MET A 150 19.78 -12.74 4.44
N PHE A 151 21.06 -12.75 4.00
CA PHE A 151 22.08 -13.55 4.66
C PHE A 151 22.33 -13.02 6.06
N TRP A 152 22.70 -13.90 7.00
CA TRP A 152 23.22 -13.45 8.28
C TRP A 152 24.45 -12.57 8.08
N PRO A 153 24.75 -11.67 9.02
CA PRO A 153 25.95 -10.83 8.95
C PRO A 153 27.21 -11.67 8.73
N ALA A 154 27.94 -11.36 7.65
CA ALA A 154 29.15 -12.06 7.26
C ALA A 154 30.09 -11.10 6.53
N THR A 155 31.41 -11.35 6.62
CA THR A 155 32.42 -10.52 5.98
C THR A 155 33.60 -11.32 5.45
N ALA A 156 34.11 -10.92 4.29
CA ALA A 156 35.40 -11.36 3.77
C ALA A 156 36.56 -10.46 4.26
N ASN A 157 36.24 -9.23 4.75
CA ASN A 157 37.21 -8.20 5.11
C ASN A 157 36.91 -7.67 6.52
N PRO A 158 37.33 -8.37 7.60
CA PRO A 158 37.01 -7.97 8.97
C PRO A 158 37.50 -6.58 9.32
N ASP A 159 38.63 -6.15 8.78
CA ASP A 159 39.27 -4.83 9.08
C ASP A 159 38.51 -3.66 8.44
N GLU A 160 37.63 -3.91 7.47
CA GLU A 160 36.82 -2.91 6.78
C GLU A 160 35.32 -3.04 7.14
N TYR A 161 34.97 -4.04 7.95
CA TYR A 161 33.58 -4.29 8.31
C TYR A 161 33.08 -3.25 9.30
N GLU A 162 31.90 -2.70 9.03
CA GLU A 162 31.29 -1.63 9.81
C GLU A 162 29.89 -2.02 10.29
N VAL A 163 29.56 -1.60 11.50
CA VAL A 163 28.24 -1.69 12.10
C VAL A 163 27.86 -0.35 12.67
N VAL A 164 26.70 0.16 12.32
CA VAL A 164 26.14 1.40 12.82
C VAL A 164 24.74 1.16 13.35
N GLU A 165 24.53 1.42 14.63
CA GLU A 165 23.24 1.41 15.28
C GLU A 165 22.64 2.82 15.25
N CYS A 166 21.62 3.03 14.43
CA CYS A 166 20.89 4.29 14.39
C CYS A 166 19.90 4.31 15.56
N GLN A 167 20.17 5.19 16.52
CA GLN A 167 19.27 5.43 17.65
C GLN A 167 18.13 6.33 17.20
N GLY A 168 16.90 5.90 17.39
CA GLY A 168 15.71 6.63 16.97
C GLY A 168 14.42 5.96 17.43
N GLU A 169 13.30 6.46 16.96
CA GLU A 169 12.00 5.88 17.25
C GLU A 169 11.84 4.53 16.53
N THR A 170 11.33 3.52 17.24
CA THR A 170 11.00 2.25 16.59
C THR A 170 9.72 2.43 15.77
N ALA A 171 9.81 2.23 14.47
CA ALA A 171 8.70 2.42 13.57
C ALA A 171 7.56 1.44 13.80
N THR A 172 6.34 1.87 13.53
CA THR A 172 5.17 0.99 13.38
C THR A 172 4.84 0.81 11.89
N ALA A 173 4.13 -0.26 11.54
CA ALA A 173 3.69 -0.46 10.14
C ALA A 173 2.87 0.73 9.63
N GLN A 174 1.97 1.27 10.44
CA GLN A 174 1.15 2.44 10.08
C GLN A 174 2.00 3.71 9.89
N GLY A 175 3.01 3.94 10.77
CA GLY A 175 3.94 5.05 10.61
C GLY A 175 4.72 4.95 9.31
N LEU A 176 5.29 3.77 9.02
CA LEU A 176 6.02 3.55 7.77
C LEU A 176 5.13 3.70 6.52
N LEU A 177 3.90 3.24 6.58
CA LEU A 177 2.95 3.41 5.46
C LEU A 177 2.60 4.88 5.24
N ARG A 178 2.41 5.65 6.30
CA ARG A 178 2.13 7.08 6.22
C ARG A 178 3.31 7.84 5.62
N ASP A 179 4.53 7.58 6.11
CA ASP A 179 5.71 8.40 5.80
C ASP A 179 6.43 7.93 4.52
N PHE A 180 6.38 6.63 4.20
CA PHE A 180 7.13 6.02 3.09
C PHE A 180 6.27 5.13 2.19
N GLY A 181 5.01 4.88 2.53
CA GLY A 181 4.13 3.98 1.75
C GLY A 181 3.82 4.47 0.35
N GLY A 182 4.20 5.70 0.03
CA GLY A 182 3.93 6.33 -1.26
C GLY A 182 2.43 6.43 -1.54
N LEU A 183 2.08 7.00 -2.66
CA LEU A 183 0.73 6.84 -3.21
C LEU A 183 0.55 5.36 -3.55
N GLN A 184 -0.46 4.72 -3.02
CA GLN A 184 -0.81 3.37 -3.42
C GLN A 184 -0.90 3.36 -4.94
N ALA A 185 -0.15 2.49 -5.62
CA ALA A 185 -0.43 2.27 -7.03
C ALA A 185 -1.92 1.96 -7.11
N ALA A 186 -2.65 2.75 -7.89
CA ALA A 186 -4.07 2.54 -8.05
C ALA A 186 -4.30 1.05 -8.32
N PRO A 187 -5.17 0.38 -7.59
CA PRO A 187 -5.43 -1.03 -7.84
C PRO A 187 -5.69 -1.18 -9.33
N ASP A 188 -5.04 -2.16 -9.96
CA ASP A 188 -5.42 -2.52 -11.32
C ASP A 188 -6.85 -3.02 -11.26
N HIS A 189 -7.80 -2.10 -11.47
CA HIS A 189 -9.21 -2.43 -11.44
C HIS A 189 -9.63 -3.38 -12.59
N LYS A 190 -8.62 -3.92 -13.31
CA LYS A 190 -8.80 -4.98 -14.31
C LYS A 190 -9.13 -6.37 -13.72
N THR A 191 -9.16 -6.58 -12.43
CA THR A 191 -9.32 -7.91 -11.81
C THR A 191 -10.71 -8.22 -11.24
N GLY A 192 -11.73 -7.38 -11.43
CA GLY A 192 -13.13 -7.63 -11.07
C GLY A 192 -14.04 -7.79 -12.29
N PRO A 193 -15.27 -8.31 -12.17
CA PRO A 193 -16.26 -8.28 -13.26
C PRO A 193 -16.55 -6.80 -13.56
N LYS A 194 -15.99 -6.35 -14.68
CA LYS A 194 -16.04 -4.95 -15.10
C LYS A 194 -17.36 -4.66 -15.78
N ARG A 195 -18.29 -4.11 -15.03
CA ARG A 195 -19.32 -3.28 -15.63
C ARG A 195 -18.82 -1.84 -15.62
N ASP A 196 -18.87 -1.18 -16.77
CA ASP A 196 -18.78 0.27 -16.83
C ASP A 196 -19.84 0.84 -15.86
N PRO A 197 -19.47 1.73 -14.91
CA PRO A 197 -20.43 2.30 -13.97
C PRO A 197 -21.58 3.04 -14.67
N LYS A 198 -21.39 3.48 -15.91
CA LYS A 198 -22.41 4.09 -16.75
C LYS A 198 -23.44 3.11 -17.30
N GLU A 199 -23.07 1.82 -17.39
CA GLU A 199 -23.96 0.72 -17.81
C GLU A 199 -24.77 0.13 -16.65
N LEU A 200 -24.55 0.60 -15.42
CA LEU A 200 -25.36 0.17 -14.28
C LEU A 200 -26.83 0.56 -14.49
N PRO A 201 -27.79 -0.32 -14.14
CA PRO A 201 -29.21 0.01 -14.26
C PRO A 201 -29.65 1.04 -13.22
N GLY A 202 -30.76 1.72 -13.51
CA GLY A 202 -31.43 2.60 -12.58
C GLY A 202 -30.64 3.87 -12.22
N VAL A 203 -30.93 4.41 -11.03
CA VAL A 203 -30.43 5.72 -10.59
C VAL A 203 -28.91 5.80 -10.55
N ALA A 204 -28.22 4.75 -10.14
CA ALA A 204 -26.75 4.75 -10.06
C ALA A 204 -26.11 4.89 -11.44
N GLY A 205 -26.61 4.14 -12.45
CA GLY A 205 -26.13 4.26 -13.83
C GLY A 205 -26.46 5.61 -14.45
N ALA A 206 -27.69 6.09 -14.29
CA ALA A 206 -28.09 7.41 -14.74
C ALA A 206 -27.21 8.51 -14.13
N PHE A 207 -26.91 8.42 -12.84
CA PHE A 207 -26.02 9.34 -12.14
C PHE A 207 -24.59 9.32 -12.74
N ASN A 208 -24.03 8.14 -12.95
CA ASN A 208 -22.67 8.00 -13.51
C ASN A 208 -22.55 8.47 -14.98
N ARG A 209 -23.66 8.50 -15.74
CA ARG A 209 -23.70 9.10 -17.07
C ARG A 209 -23.75 10.63 -17.04
N VAL A 210 -24.42 11.20 -16.04
CA VAL A 210 -24.62 12.64 -15.90
C VAL A 210 -23.44 13.35 -15.25
N TYR A 211 -22.82 12.70 -14.25
CA TYR A 211 -21.81 13.32 -13.40
C TYR A 211 -20.42 12.75 -13.65
N ASP A 212 -19.52 13.60 -14.13
CA ASP A 212 -18.07 13.40 -14.04
C ASP A 212 -17.52 13.98 -12.72
N MET A 213 -16.21 13.83 -12.50
CA MET A 213 -15.55 14.30 -11.26
C MET A 213 -15.68 15.81 -11.08
N ALA A 214 -15.47 16.59 -12.14
CA ALA A 214 -15.51 18.06 -12.06
C ALA A 214 -16.91 18.57 -11.71
N ARG A 215 -17.93 18.00 -12.35
CA ARG A 215 -19.32 18.37 -12.07
C ARG A 215 -19.75 17.93 -10.68
N ALA A 216 -19.37 16.72 -10.26
CA ALA A 216 -19.70 16.21 -8.93
C ALA A 216 -19.06 17.06 -7.83
N VAL A 217 -17.78 17.43 -7.98
CA VAL A 217 -17.07 18.32 -7.05
C VAL A 217 -17.80 19.67 -6.94
N ALA A 218 -18.12 20.31 -8.07
CA ALA A 218 -18.74 21.61 -8.10
C ALA A 218 -20.15 21.60 -7.47
N GLU A 219 -20.97 20.59 -7.78
CA GLU A 219 -22.38 20.57 -7.39
C GLU A 219 -22.59 20.06 -5.97
N PHE A 220 -21.79 19.06 -5.53
CA PHE A 220 -21.91 18.48 -4.18
C PHE A 220 -20.88 19.02 -3.19
N HIS A 221 -20.08 20.02 -3.59
CA HIS A 221 -19.04 20.62 -2.76
C HIS A 221 -18.09 19.57 -2.16
N LEU A 222 -17.68 18.59 -2.99
CA LEU A 222 -16.76 17.58 -2.54
C LEU A 222 -15.37 18.18 -2.31
N PRO A 223 -14.63 17.72 -1.29
CA PRO A 223 -13.33 18.29 -0.91
C PRO A 223 -12.18 17.80 -1.82
N TYR A 224 -12.29 18.09 -3.13
CA TYR A 224 -11.29 17.72 -4.12
C TYR A 224 -10.98 18.86 -5.06
N ASP A 225 -9.68 19.09 -5.34
CA ASP A 225 -9.20 20.04 -6.35
C ASP A 225 -8.43 19.30 -7.45
N PRO A 226 -8.55 19.74 -8.72
CA PRO A 226 -7.79 19.15 -9.81
C PRO A 226 -6.31 19.48 -9.69
N VAL A 227 -5.43 18.54 -10.06
CA VAL A 227 -3.99 18.77 -10.16
C VAL A 227 -3.68 19.42 -11.52
N GLU A 228 -2.97 20.56 -11.48
CA GLU A 228 -2.61 21.29 -12.70
C GLU A 228 -1.74 20.43 -13.63
N GLY A 229 -2.14 20.33 -14.90
CA GLY A 229 -1.42 19.53 -15.91
C GLY A 229 -1.67 18.03 -15.87
N GLU A 230 -2.43 17.51 -14.89
CA GLU A 230 -2.74 16.09 -14.75
C GLU A 230 -4.26 15.84 -14.74
N PRO A 231 -4.91 15.67 -15.90
CA PRO A 231 -6.38 15.67 -16.02
C PRO A 231 -7.07 14.54 -15.23
N ASN A 232 -6.35 13.46 -14.91
CA ASN A 232 -6.87 12.30 -14.18
C ASN A 232 -6.46 12.29 -12.71
N ARG A 233 -5.80 13.33 -12.21
CA ARG A 233 -5.33 13.44 -10.84
C ARG A 233 -6.05 14.56 -10.10
N TRP A 234 -6.42 14.27 -8.87
CA TRP A 234 -7.09 15.20 -7.99
C TRP A 234 -6.43 15.19 -6.62
N HIS A 235 -6.51 16.30 -5.94
CA HIS A 235 -6.05 16.49 -4.58
C HIS A 235 -7.24 16.43 -3.62
N TYR A 236 -7.13 15.65 -2.55
CA TYR A 236 -8.09 15.69 -1.44
C TYR A 236 -7.71 16.84 -0.52
N THR A 237 -8.48 17.93 -0.52
CA THR A 237 -8.09 19.20 0.10
C THR A 237 -7.79 19.16 1.60
N PRO A 238 -8.38 18.25 2.42
CA PRO A 238 -7.99 18.11 3.81
C PRO A 238 -6.67 17.37 4.04
N ALA A 239 -6.05 16.78 3.00
CA ALA A 239 -4.78 16.06 3.11
C ALA A 239 -3.59 16.98 2.81
N GLU A 240 -2.43 16.67 3.42
CA GLU A 240 -1.19 17.43 3.19
C GLU A 240 -0.47 17.05 1.88
N SER A 241 -0.74 15.86 1.31
CA SER A 241 -0.12 15.38 0.08
C SER A 241 -0.98 15.63 -1.15
N GLU A 242 -0.36 15.95 -2.29
CA GLU A 242 -1.03 16.26 -3.55
C GLU A 242 -1.22 15.04 -4.45
N GLY A 243 -2.23 15.08 -5.35
CA GLY A 243 -2.39 14.15 -6.45
C GLY A 243 -2.75 12.71 -6.09
N GLY A 244 -3.19 12.46 -4.86
CA GLY A 244 -3.49 11.12 -4.35
C GLY A 244 -4.83 10.52 -4.81
N VAL A 245 -5.68 11.28 -5.50
CA VAL A 245 -6.95 10.80 -6.03
C VAL A 245 -6.83 10.60 -7.54
N ILE A 246 -7.27 9.45 -8.03
CA ILE A 246 -7.16 9.04 -9.42
C ILE A 246 -8.55 8.83 -9.99
N VAL A 247 -8.84 9.48 -11.12
CA VAL A 247 -10.05 9.25 -11.90
C VAL A 247 -9.68 8.42 -13.12
N TYR A 248 -10.26 7.23 -13.21
CA TYR A 248 -10.01 6.33 -14.33
C TYR A 248 -10.85 6.72 -15.57
N PRO A 249 -10.41 6.32 -16.78
CA PRO A 249 -11.13 6.65 -18.02
C PRO A 249 -12.56 6.14 -18.07
N ASP A 250 -12.87 5.03 -17.37
CA ASP A 250 -14.20 4.45 -17.23
C ASP A 250 -15.07 5.12 -16.16
N GLY A 251 -14.56 6.17 -15.49
CA GLY A 251 -15.32 6.96 -14.52
C GLY A 251 -15.25 6.44 -13.08
N TYR A 252 -14.47 5.39 -12.79
CA TYR A 252 -14.17 5.02 -11.42
C TYR A 252 -13.18 6.00 -10.78
N VAL A 253 -13.25 6.13 -9.46
CA VAL A 253 -12.37 6.98 -8.65
C VAL A 253 -11.71 6.14 -7.57
N PHE A 254 -10.43 6.39 -7.32
CA PHE A 254 -9.67 5.77 -6.25
C PHE A 254 -8.92 6.84 -5.46
N SER A 255 -8.98 6.79 -4.13
CA SER A 255 -8.24 7.70 -3.24
C SER A 255 -7.17 6.98 -2.45
N ASN A 256 -5.96 7.55 -2.45
CA ASN A 256 -4.81 7.14 -1.65
C ASN A 256 -4.68 7.89 -0.32
N HIS A 257 -5.51 8.89 -0.07
CA HIS A 257 -5.41 9.69 1.15
C HIS A 257 -6.10 8.99 2.32
N ALA A 258 -5.33 8.63 3.35
CA ALA A 258 -5.84 7.89 4.51
C ALA A 258 -6.95 8.62 5.30
N SER A 259 -6.99 9.95 5.23
CA SER A 259 -8.03 10.79 5.85
C SER A 259 -9.30 10.91 4.98
N ASP A 260 -9.23 10.50 3.70
CA ASP A 260 -10.38 10.53 2.80
C ASP A 260 -11.35 9.39 3.13
N PRO A 261 -12.67 9.64 3.28
CA PRO A 261 -13.66 8.59 3.39
C PRO A 261 -13.58 7.52 2.28
N ALA A 262 -13.12 7.90 1.08
CA ALA A 262 -12.93 7.03 -0.08
C ALA A 262 -11.63 6.20 -0.06
N TYR A 263 -10.78 6.36 0.95
CA TYR A 263 -9.45 5.72 1.03
C TYR A 263 -9.46 4.23 0.72
N GLY A 264 -8.56 3.82 -0.20
CA GLY A 264 -8.31 2.41 -0.53
C GLY A 264 -9.44 1.72 -1.28
N ARG A 265 -10.46 2.45 -1.75
CA ARG A 265 -11.61 1.89 -2.46
C ARG A 265 -11.70 2.41 -3.89
N VAL A 266 -12.07 1.55 -4.83
CA VAL A 266 -12.47 1.92 -6.18
C VAL A 266 -13.97 2.14 -6.16
N LEU A 267 -14.39 3.37 -6.38
CA LEU A 267 -15.80 3.81 -6.26
C LEU A 267 -16.29 4.35 -7.61
N SER A 268 -17.55 4.09 -7.94
CA SER A 268 -18.23 4.83 -8.99
C SER A 268 -18.48 6.28 -8.56
N MET A 269 -18.78 7.17 -9.48
CA MET A 269 -19.11 8.56 -9.13
C MET A 269 -20.33 8.64 -8.18
N PHE A 270 -21.33 7.80 -8.43
CA PHE A 270 -22.49 7.67 -7.53
C PHE A 270 -22.06 7.29 -6.10
N ASP A 271 -21.23 6.25 -5.97
CA ASP A 271 -20.77 5.78 -4.65
C ASP A 271 -19.90 6.82 -3.94
N LEU A 272 -19.03 7.52 -4.67
CA LEU A 272 -18.18 8.58 -4.14
C LEU A 272 -19.03 9.71 -3.54
N VAL A 273 -20.00 10.20 -4.30
CA VAL A 273 -20.89 11.29 -3.86
C VAL A 273 -21.76 10.82 -2.69
N ALA A 274 -22.35 9.62 -2.77
CA ALA A 274 -23.14 9.06 -1.68
C ALA A 274 -22.35 8.95 -0.38
N LEU A 275 -21.10 8.53 -0.46
CA LEU A 275 -20.20 8.39 0.68
C LEU A 275 -19.87 9.74 1.33
N HIS A 276 -19.55 10.76 0.53
CA HIS A 276 -19.18 12.07 1.06
C HIS A 276 -20.37 12.84 1.60
N VAL A 277 -21.51 12.79 0.90
CA VAL A 277 -22.71 13.56 1.28
C VAL A 277 -23.50 12.87 2.40
N TYR A 278 -23.66 11.55 2.34
CA TYR A 278 -24.52 10.80 3.27
C TYR A 278 -23.78 9.80 4.15
N GLY A 279 -22.46 9.63 4.02
CA GLY A 279 -21.67 8.65 4.80
C GLY A 279 -21.69 8.86 6.31
N GLY A 280 -22.15 10.03 6.77
CA GLY A 280 -22.48 10.29 8.19
C GLY A 280 -23.57 9.38 8.73
N GLU A 281 -24.54 8.99 7.90
CA GLU A 281 -25.65 8.11 8.29
C GLU A 281 -25.14 6.69 8.56
N ASP A 282 -24.19 6.18 7.76
CA ASP A 282 -23.54 4.87 7.98
C ASP A 282 -22.80 4.85 9.32
N ARG A 283 -22.08 5.92 9.65
CA ARG A 283 -21.36 6.04 10.94
C ARG A 283 -22.32 6.09 12.11
N THR A 284 -23.40 6.85 12.00
CA THR A 284 -24.41 6.96 13.06
C THR A 284 -25.14 5.64 13.29
N ALA A 285 -25.38 4.87 12.21
CA ALA A 285 -26.00 3.55 12.28
C ALA A 285 -25.02 2.44 12.69
N GLY A 286 -23.75 2.74 12.89
CA GLY A 286 -22.72 1.75 13.24
C GLY A 286 -22.51 0.67 12.17
N VAL A 287 -22.66 1.02 10.88
CA VAL A 287 -22.63 0.07 9.78
C VAL A 287 -21.21 -0.51 9.59
N PRO A 288 -21.02 -1.85 9.66
CA PRO A 288 -19.72 -2.47 9.41
C PRO A 288 -19.19 -2.18 8.00
N GLN A 289 -17.87 -2.13 7.85
CA GLN A 289 -17.25 -1.93 6.51
C GLN A 289 -17.60 -3.06 5.52
N SER A 290 -17.84 -4.27 6.02
CA SER A 290 -18.23 -5.44 5.23
C SER A 290 -19.68 -5.42 4.74
N THR A 291 -20.51 -4.43 5.15
CA THR A 291 -21.90 -4.33 4.70
C THR A 291 -21.96 -4.08 3.19
N ALA A 292 -22.81 -4.84 2.51
CA ALA A 292 -23.00 -4.67 1.07
C ALA A 292 -23.47 -3.23 0.75
N PRO A 293 -23.02 -2.63 -0.38
CA PRO A 293 -23.37 -1.25 -0.73
C PRO A 293 -24.89 -0.99 -0.70
N ALA A 294 -25.69 -1.86 -1.26
CA ALA A 294 -27.16 -1.70 -1.32
C ALA A 294 -27.83 -1.60 0.07
N ASP A 295 -27.23 -2.17 1.10
CA ASP A 295 -27.76 -2.21 2.46
C ASP A 295 -27.29 -1.02 3.32
N ARG A 296 -26.47 -0.12 2.76
CA ARG A 296 -25.97 1.05 3.46
C ARG A 296 -26.99 2.19 3.48
N PRO A 297 -27.29 2.79 4.64
CA PRO A 297 -28.17 3.96 4.73
C PRO A 297 -27.76 5.10 3.80
N SER A 298 -26.45 5.38 3.68
CA SER A 298 -25.91 6.39 2.76
C SER A 298 -26.31 6.13 1.29
N ILE A 299 -26.20 4.91 0.82
CA ILE A 299 -26.57 4.51 -0.54
C ILE A 299 -28.08 4.58 -0.74
N GLN A 300 -28.86 4.08 0.23
CA GLN A 300 -30.32 4.14 0.16
C GLN A 300 -30.83 5.60 0.18
N ARG A 301 -30.14 6.48 0.90
CA ARG A 301 -30.45 7.91 0.90
C ARG A 301 -30.11 8.53 -0.46
N ALA A 302 -28.91 8.27 -0.98
CA ALA A 302 -28.48 8.77 -2.28
C ALA A 302 -29.44 8.31 -3.41
N MET A 303 -29.87 7.05 -3.41
CA MET A 303 -30.83 6.53 -4.37
C MET A 303 -32.13 7.34 -4.39
N ARG A 304 -32.67 7.68 -3.22
CA ARG A 304 -33.93 8.46 -3.11
C ARG A 304 -33.76 9.90 -3.57
N GLU A 305 -32.71 10.57 -3.07
CA GLU A 305 -32.46 11.99 -3.34
C GLU A 305 -32.08 12.23 -4.81
N PHE A 306 -31.25 11.35 -5.39
CA PHE A 306 -30.81 11.52 -6.76
C PHE A 306 -31.90 11.12 -7.78
N ALA A 307 -32.77 10.13 -7.45
CA ALA A 307 -33.89 9.78 -8.30
C ALA A 307 -34.87 10.95 -8.56
N ALA A 308 -34.90 11.96 -7.69
CA ALA A 308 -35.76 13.13 -7.83
C ALA A 308 -35.14 14.26 -8.67
N ARG A 309 -33.88 14.15 -9.09
CA ARG A 309 -33.19 15.18 -9.88
C ARG A 309 -33.64 15.15 -11.35
N PRO A 310 -33.97 16.31 -11.95
CA PRO A 310 -34.51 16.36 -13.32
C PRO A 310 -33.57 15.72 -14.36
N GLU A 311 -32.27 15.94 -14.25
CA GLU A 311 -31.25 15.36 -15.15
C GLU A 311 -31.17 13.83 -15.03
N ILE A 312 -31.34 13.28 -13.82
CA ILE A 312 -31.37 11.83 -13.59
C ILE A 312 -32.70 11.22 -14.11
N VAL A 313 -33.81 11.91 -13.89
CA VAL A 313 -35.12 11.51 -14.45
C VAL A 313 -35.04 11.44 -15.97
N THR A 314 -34.43 12.43 -16.61
CA THR A 314 -34.25 12.45 -18.08
C THR A 314 -33.45 11.24 -18.56
N GLU A 315 -32.34 10.90 -17.87
CA GLU A 315 -31.53 9.73 -18.21
C GLU A 315 -32.25 8.39 -17.99
N LEU A 316 -33.07 8.28 -16.94
CA LEU A 316 -33.86 7.08 -16.67
C LEU A 316 -34.88 6.87 -17.75
N VAL A 317 -35.59 7.93 -18.16
CA VAL A 317 -36.58 7.86 -19.24
C VAL A 317 -35.93 7.52 -20.57
N ALA A 318 -34.75 8.10 -20.88
CA ALA A 318 -34.02 7.79 -22.12
C ALA A 318 -33.58 6.32 -22.16
N ALA A 319 -33.17 5.75 -21.04
CA ALA A 319 -32.79 4.33 -20.95
C ALA A 319 -33.97 3.40 -21.16
N ASP A 320 -35.14 3.71 -20.59
CA ASP A 320 -36.38 2.91 -20.79
C ASP A 320 -36.81 2.88 -22.25
N PHE A 321 -36.71 4.00 -22.98
CA PHE A 321 -37.03 4.03 -24.41
C PHE A 321 -36.03 3.24 -25.27
N ALA A 322 -34.73 3.20 -24.89
CA ALA A 322 -33.75 2.42 -25.63
C ALA A 322 -33.95 0.91 -25.48
N ASP A 323 -34.44 0.44 -24.35
CA ASP A 323 -34.75 -0.97 -24.09
C ASP A 323 -36.01 -1.42 -24.85
N ASP A 324 -37.00 -0.53 -25.05
CA ASP A 324 -38.23 -0.82 -25.83
C ASP A 324 -37.93 -0.97 -27.33
N GLU A 325 -37.00 -0.20 -27.92
CA GLU A 325 -36.61 -0.34 -29.33
C GLU A 325 -35.85 -1.65 -29.60
N THR A 326 -35.13 -2.20 -28.62
CA THR A 326 -34.45 -3.51 -28.78
C THR A 326 -35.38 -4.71 -28.54
N GLY A 327 -36.49 -4.52 -27.87
CA GLY A 327 -37.51 -5.56 -27.59
C GLY A 327 -38.41 -5.92 -28.76
N GLU A 328 -38.62 -5.05 -29.78
CA GLU A 328 -39.52 -5.30 -30.92
C GLU A 328 -38.94 -6.18 -32.05
N GLU A 329 -37.63 -6.43 -32.11
CA GLU A 329 -37.03 -7.30 -33.15
C GLU A 329 -37.17 -8.80 -32.87
N ILE A 330 -37.60 -9.23 -31.69
CA ILE A 330 -37.74 -10.68 -31.36
C ILE A 330 -39.11 -11.25 -31.74
N GLY A 331 -40.06 -10.42 -32.15
CA GLY A 331 -41.46 -10.80 -32.42
C GLY A 331 -41.85 -11.14 -33.87
N ARG A 332 -40.94 -11.06 -34.87
CA ARG A 332 -41.27 -11.23 -36.29
C ARG A 332 -40.56 -12.36 -37.04
N ALA A 333 -40.36 -13.49 -36.43
CA ALA A 333 -39.88 -14.67 -37.14
C ALA A 333 -40.61 -15.92 -36.64
N HIS A 334 -41.90 -16.05 -36.96
CA HIS A 334 -42.61 -17.33 -37.15
C HIS A 334 -44.10 -17.06 -37.48
N VAL A 335 -44.40 -16.93 -38.77
CA VAL A 335 -45.62 -17.38 -39.43
C VAL A 335 -45.22 -18.03 -40.74
#